data_b9a0b447c995dbed11ab8c75feec9b1d
#
_entry.id   b9a0b447c995dbed11ab8c75feec9b1d
#
_cell.length_a   1.000
_cell.length_b   1.000
_cell.length_c   1.000
_cell.angle_alpha   90.00
_cell.angle_beta   90.00
_cell.angle_gamma   90.00
#
_symmetry.space_group_name_H-M   'P 1'
#
loop_
_entity.id
_entity.type
_entity.pdbx_description
1 polymer ?
#
loop_
_entity_poly.entity_id
_entity_poly.type
_entity_poly.pdbx_seq_one_letter_code
_entity_poly.pdbx_strand_id
1 'polypeptide(L)'
;MLKTLAGRLARRPWRFVFPGLLLFFFAYTLSHRKAPHAQAPVHKAKTKSFFPPLETKAANSIELDYCQNFPVKLLQEVQVVLKVASDGASETKAHLSTVSSCITNLIIVGDREERLGDRQVIDILAELPKSYAKDSPDFQAYLDQKKAHEGGETVKEQQRSFKLDRFKYLPMVDKAYMSNPTAKWFVFIESDVYIFWDTLFRLLSLLDPAQPHYIGEAHKGSEGRHFAYGGAGIIISQGLIKQLIPAKSPGSTEIPRENRLSVRFESWVKEDQRGDAVLAYAIQNTTGHKLEAMYPTFASDKLKDVTTTRDKWCVPMLTLHQIKPQQMEDLWKWERTRPYNTKPFTYSSFLSYTHGFLAQGPSREWWDNLSTAPVPNDRPAHRNAGSCGSECAADSNCLQWSYSQTVCRHADYIKLGDAVDRENGGQGEFVSGWDTGKLRSMGFGVEGENGQREFYEGCIEATWLIPQAA
;
A
#
# COMPACT_ATOMS: atom_id res chain seq x y z
N MET A 1 79.69 -30.98 7.95
CA MET A 1 79.79 -29.77 7.11
C MET A 1 78.48 -29.69 6.32
N LEU A 2 77.62 -28.85 6.47
CA LEU A 2 77.36 -27.45 6.50
C LEU A 2 76.06 -27.13 7.28
N LYS A 3 76.22 -26.12 8.07
CA LYS A 3 75.20 -25.49 8.91
C LYS A 3 74.34 -24.51 8.07
N THR A 4 73.12 -24.31 8.62
CA THR A 4 72.42 -23.03 8.74
C THR A 4 71.85 -22.37 7.47
N LEU A 5 70.53 -22.30 7.48
CA LEU A 5 69.83 -20.98 7.46
C LEU A 5 68.31 -21.20 7.67
N ALA A 6 67.94 -21.26 8.94
CA ALA A 6 66.54 -20.99 9.32
C ALA A 6 66.49 -19.57 9.91
N GLY A 7 65.80 -18.68 9.28
CA GLY A 7 65.68 -17.35 9.82
C GLY A 7 64.79 -16.43 9.02
N ARG A 8 63.64 -16.09 9.63
CA ARG A 8 62.81 -14.90 9.34
C ARG A 8 61.85 -14.97 8.16
N LEU A 9 60.60 -15.24 8.52
CA LEU A 9 59.48 -14.44 7.98
C LEU A 9 58.20 -14.72 8.82
N ALA A 10 58.23 -14.31 10.10
CA ALA A 10 57.03 -14.05 10.85
C ALA A 10 56.64 -12.58 10.64
N ARG A 11 56.01 -12.25 9.53
CA ARG A 11 55.44 -10.93 9.28
C ARG A 11 53.92 -11.01 9.35
N ARG A 12 53.42 -10.56 10.48
CA ARG A 12 52.10 -10.08 10.85
C ARG A 12 51.05 -9.99 9.71
N PRO A 13 50.11 -10.93 9.61
CA PRO A 13 48.97 -10.82 8.65
C PRO A 13 47.92 -9.77 9.05
N TRP A 14 48.02 -9.18 10.25
CA TRP A 14 47.01 -8.28 10.81
C TRP A 14 47.00 -6.85 10.24
N ARG A 15 48.04 -6.44 9.51
CA ARG A 15 48.09 -5.08 8.92
C ARG A 15 47.22 -4.90 7.67
N PHE A 16 46.80 -5.97 7.02
CA PHE A 16 45.98 -5.92 5.82
C PHE A 16 44.52 -6.33 6.05
N VAL A 17 44.19 -6.99 7.18
CA VAL A 17 42.84 -7.40 7.51
C VAL A 17 41.97 -6.20 7.98
N PHE A 18 42.55 -5.26 8.73
CA PHE A 18 41.85 -4.07 9.24
C PHE A 18 41.45 -3.08 8.14
N PRO A 19 42.27 -2.73 7.15
CA PRO A 19 41.87 -1.87 6.04
C PRO A 19 40.83 -2.54 5.14
N GLY A 20 40.91 -3.85 4.92
CA GLY A 20 39.95 -4.62 4.14
C GLY A 20 38.56 -4.68 4.80
N LEU A 21 38.52 -4.90 6.12
CA LEU A 21 37.27 -4.87 6.89
C LEU A 21 36.64 -3.47 6.94
N LEU A 22 37.43 -2.40 7.05
CA LEU A 22 36.96 -1.02 7.00
C LEU A 22 36.42 -0.65 5.61
N LEU A 23 37.09 -1.07 4.53
CA LEU A 23 36.63 -0.89 3.17
C LEU A 23 35.35 -1.69 2.89
N PHE A 24 35.25 -2.91 3.41
CA PHE A 24 34.04 -3.75 3.29
C PHE A 24 32.88 -3.15 4.07
N PHE A 25 33.12 -2.64 5.29
CA PHE A 25 32.10 -1.96 6.09
C PHE A 25 31.65 -0.64 5.43
N PHE A 26 32.59 0.10 4.82
CA PHE A 26 32.29 1.33 4.10
C PHE A 26 31.53 1.05 2.79
N ALA A 27 31.91 0.01 2.05
CA ALA A 27 31.19 -0.45 0.86
C ALA A 27 29.81 -1.02 1.23
N TYR A 28 29.69 -1.76 2.35
CA TYR A 28 28.43 -2.27 2.86
C TYR A 28 27.49 -1.13 3.31
N THR A 29 28.00 -0.12 4.02
CA THR A 29 27.20 1.05 4.43
C THR A 29 26.84 1.95 3.26
N LEU A 30 27.66 2.05 2.21
CA LEU A 30 27.34 2.75 0.97
C LEU A 30 26.32 1.98 0.12
N SER A 31 26.37 0.64 0.09
CA SER A 31 25.41 -0.18 -0.65
C SER A 31 24.05 -0.32 0.08
N HIS A 32 24.03 -0.06 1.41
CA HIS A 32 22.81 -0.11 2.24
C HIS A 32 22.29 1.30 2.61
N ARG A 33 22.96 2.37 2.20
CA ARG A 33 22.30 3.67 2.15
C ARG A 33 21.21 3.53 1.10
N LYS A 34 19.93 3.51 1.56
CA LYS A 34 18.78 3.76 0.68
C LYS A 34 19.17 4.96 -0.17
N ALA A 35 19.31 4.77 -1.48
CA ALA A 35 19.50 5.90 -2.38
C ALA A 35 18.40 6.91 -2.01
N PRO A 36 18.71 8.20 -1.80
CA PRO A 36 17.68 9.18 -1.66
C PRO A 36 16.83 9.02 -2.92
N HIS A 37 15.54 8.64 -2.74
CA HIS A 37 14.59 8.65 -3.85
C HIS A 37 14.70 10.04 -4.44
N ALA A 38 15.23 10.15 -5.66
CA ALA A 38 15.27 11.41 -6.37
C ALA A 38 13.81 11.90 -6.40
N GLN A 39 13.52 12.98 -5.68
CA GLN A 39 12.18 13.54 -5.65
C GLN A 39 11.83 13.92 -7.08
N ALA A 40 10.80 13.30 -7.62
CA ALA A 40 10.26 13.64 -8.91
C ALA A 40 9.85 15.12 -8.93
N PRO A 41 9.95 15.82 -10.06
CA PRO A 41 9.48 17.18 -10.16
C PRO A 41 8.01 17.27 -9.76
N VAL A 42 7.72 18.21 -8.89
CA VAL A 42 6.40 18.41 -8.28
C VAL A 42 5.53 19.20 -9.25
N HIS A 43 4.44 18.61 -9.74
CA HIS A 43 3.39 19.36 -10.44
C HIS A 43 2.28 19.75 -9.46
N LYS A 44 2.07 21.05 -9.30
CA LYS A 44 0.89 21.59 -8.64
C LYS A 44 -0.25 21.65 -9.66
N ALA A 45 -1.07 20.60 -9.69
CA ALA A 45 -2.24 20.56 -10.55
C ALA A 45 -3.50 20.85 -9.73
N LYS A 46 -4.26 21.86 -10.13
CA LYS A 46 -5.63 22.06 -9.64
C LYS A 46 -6.51 20.96 -10.23
N THR A 47 -6.84 19.97 -9.42
CA THR A 47 -7.75 18.91 -9.83
C THR A 47 -9.18 19.22 -9.40
N LYS A 48 -10.15 18.90 -10.26
CA LYS A 48 -11.58 19.04 -9.98
C LYS A 48 -11.99 18.03 -8.91
N SER A 49 -12.85 18.43 -7.94
CA SER A 49 -13.49 17.48 -7.03
C SER A 49 -14.50 16.62 -7.77
N PHE A 50 -14.47 15.32 -7.49
CA PHE A 50 -15.42 14.34 -8.06
C PHE A 50 -16.50 13.94 -7.05
N PHE A 51 -16.30 14.23 -5.77
CA PHE A 51 -17.19 13.88 -4.69
C PHE A 51 -17.65 15.13 -3.95
N PRO A 52 -18.85 15.67 -4.23
CA PRO A 52 -19.42 16.70 -3.37
C PRO A 52 -19.71 16.13 -1.97
N PRO A 53 -19.74 16.98 -0.93
CA PRO A 53 -20.10 16.56 0.43
C PRO A 53 -21.45 15.85 0.43
N LEU A 54 -21.60 14.87 1.32
CA LEU A 54 -22.92 14.31 1.60
C LEU A 54 -23.74 15.39 2.29
N GLU A 55 -24.91 15.69 1.75
CA GLU A 55 -25.88 16.55 2.43
C GLU A 55 -26.39 15.81 3.66
N THR A 56 -25.96 16.23 4.84
CA THR A 56 -26.56 15.79 6.10
C THR A 56 -27.93 16.44 6.20
N LYS A 57 -28.99 15.75 5.74
CA LYS A 57 -30.35 16.16 6.03
C LYS A 57 -30.55 16.13 7.52
N ALA A 58 -30.99 17.28 8.07
CA ALA A 58 -31.15 17.49 9.49
C ALA A 58 -31.86 16.32 10.21
N ALA A 59 -31.22 15.83 11.23
CA ALA A 59 -31.70 15.26 12.49
C ALA A 59 -32.97 14.40 12.55
N ASN A 60 -33.26 13.53 11.58
CA ASN A 60 -34.17 12.41 11.82
C ASN A 60 -33.60 11.18 11.13
N SER A 61 -32.86 10.37 11.88
CA SER A 61 -32.50 8.95 11.70
C SER A 61 -32.76 8.28 10.33
N ILE A 62 -32.26 8.86 9.25
CA ILE A 62 -32.18 8.19 7.94
C ILE A 62 -30.73 7.75 7.82
N GLU A 63 -30.56 6.46 7.61
CA GLU A 63 -29.30 5.84 7.29
C GLU A 63 -28.64 6.62 6.13
N LEU A 64 -27.40 7.12 6.37
CA LEU A 64 -26.67 7.92 5.39
C LEU A 64 -26.34 7.01 4.19
N ASP A 65 -26.80 7.39 3.00
CA ASP A 65 -26.37 6.75 1.76
C ASP A 65 -24.95 7.23 1.40
N TYR A 66 -23.96 6.45 1.79
CA TYR A 66 -22.55 6.73 1.50
C TYR A 66 -22.21 6.67 0.00
N CYS A 67 -23.07 6.10 -0.84
CA CYS A 67 -22.94 6.10 -2.29
C CYS A 67 -23.56 7.31 -2.97
N GLN A 68 -24.25 8.16 -2.23
CA GLN A 68 -24.83 9.39 -2.77
C GLN A 68 -23.73 10.23 -3.44
N ASN A 69 -24.02 10.70 -4.65
CA ASN A 69 -23.07 11.49 -5.45
C ASN A 69 -21.78 10.76 -5.86
N PHE A 70 -21.72 9.43 -5.74
CA PHE A 70 -20.59 8.68 -6.28
C PHE A 70 -20.55 8.82 -7.81
N PRO A 71 -19.36 9.05 -8.44
CA PRO A 71 -19.27 9.42 -9.85
C PRO A 71 -19.46 8.21 -10.78
N VAL A 72 -20.68 7.69 -10.85
CA VAL A 72 -21.04 6.48 -11.62
C VAL A 72 -20.58 6.55 -13.09
N LYS A 73 -20.61 7.76 -13.69
CA LYS A 73 -20.14 7.93 -15.09
C LYS A 73 -18.64 7.65 -15.25
N LEU A 74 -17.82 8.01 -14.26
CA LEU A 74 -16.39 7.70 -14.29
C LEU A 74 -16.14 6.20 -14.11
N LEU A 75 -16.98 5.51 -13.34
CA LEU A 75 -16.89 4.06 -13.19
C LEU A 75 -17.15 3.29 -14.50
N GLN A 76 -17.88 3.86 -15.47
CA GLN A 76 -18.03 3.24 -16.78
C GLN A 76 -16.70 3.20 -17.56
N GLU A 77 -15.77 4.10 -17.25
CA GLU A 77 -14.45 4.18 -17.87
C GLU A 77 -13.38 3.37 -17.11
N VAL A 78 -13.72 2.88 -15.91
CA VAL A 78 -12.77 2.16 -15.02
C VAL A 78 -13.30 0.76 -14.74
N GLN A 79 -12.54 -0.27 -15.10
CA GLN A 79 -12.82 -1.64 -14.68
C GLN A 79 -12.09 -1.93 -13.38
N VAL A 80 -12.84 -2.16 -12.31
CA VAL A 80 -12.29 -2.54 -11.00
C VAL A 80 -12.32 -4.06 -10.86
N VAL A 81 -11.22 -4.61 -10.38
CA VAL A 81 -11.08 -6.03 -10.02
C VAL A 81 -10.67 -6.13 -8.56
N LEU A 82 -11.48 -6.80 -7.77
CA LEU A 82 -11.20 -7.12 -6.38
C LEU A 82 -10.69 -8.56 -6.28
N LYS A 83 -9.42 -8.72 -5.94
CA LYS A 83 -8.80 -10.02 -5.65
C LYS A 83 -9.07 -10.39 -4.21
N VAL A 84 -9.66 -11.57 -3.98
CA VAL A 84 -9.96 -12.07 -2.65
C VAL A 84 -9.22 -13.37 -2.38
N ALA A 85 -8.98 -13.63 -1.09
CA ALA A 85 -8.46 -14.88 -0.59
C ALA A 85 -9.59 -15.70 0.07
N SER A 86 -9.55 -17.00 -0.05
CA SER A 86 -10.57 -17.87 0.56
C SER A 86 -10.59 -17.81 2.08
N ASP A 87 -9.48 -17.45 2.72
CA ASP A 87 -9.35 -17.23 4.17
C ASP A 87 -9.62 -15.78 4.61
N GLY A 88 -9.87 -14.84 3.66
CA GLY A 88 -10.13 -13.40 3.89
C GLY A 88 -11.62 -13.01 3.85
N ALA A 89 -12.52 -13.88 4.33
CA ALA A 89 -13.97 -13.63 4.21
C ALA A 89 -14.45 -12.38 4.97
N SER A 90 -13.86 -12.07 6.13
CA SER A 90 -14.19 -10.88 6.93
C SER A 90 -13.77 -9.59 6.26
N GLU A 91 -12.56 -9.55 5.71
CA GLU A 91 -12.01 -8.43 4.94
C GLU A 91 -12.83 -8.20 3.66
N THR A 92 -13.13 -9.28 2.94
CA THR A 92 -13.96 -9.20 1.72
C THR A 92 -15.35 -8.64 2.03
N LYS A 93 -16.00 -9.11 3.09
CA LYS A 93 -17.31 -8.61 3.50
C LYS A 93 -17.27 -7.13 3.86
N ALA A 94 -16.28 -6.71 4.65
CA ALA A 94 -16.09 -5.31 5.01
C ALA A 94 -15.82 -4.44 3.77
N HIS A 95 -14.99 -4.89 2.86
CA HIS A 95 -14.68 -4.18 1.62
C HIS A 95 -15.93 -3.99 0.75
N LEU A 96 -16.76 -5.03 0.58
CA LEU A 96 -17.98 -4.99 -0.21
C LEU A 96 -19.08 -4.11 0.43
N SER A 97 -19.11 -4.01 1.75
CA SER A 97 -20.09 -3.15 2.46
C SER A 97 -19.62 -1.69 2.61
N THR A 98 -18.36 -1.38 2.26
CA THR A 98 -17.75 -0.05 2.40
C THR A 98 -17.11 0.42 1.10
N VAL A 99 -15.83 0.21 0.94
CA VAL A 99 -14.99 0.74 -0.16
C VAL A 99 -15.51 0.38 -1.54
N SER A 100 -16.01 -0.85 -1.74
CA SER A 100 -16.59 -1.30 -3.01
C SER A 100 -18.11 -1.25 -3.07
N SER A 101 -18.79 -0.77 -2.03
CA SER A 101 -20.27 -0.75 -1.99
C SER A 101 -20.90 0.01 -3.14
N CYS A 102 -20.23 1.08 -3.59
CA CYS A 102 -20.72 1.96 -4.67
C CYS A 102 -20.30 1.51 -6.08
N ILE A 103 -19.50 0.44 -6.20
CA ILE A 103 -18.98 -0.03 -7.49
C ILE A 103 -19.91 -1.06 -8.11
N THR A 104 -20.60 -0.67 -9.18
CA THR A 104 -21.61 -1.53 -9.83
C THR A 104 -20.99 -2.54 -10.79
N ASN A 105 -19.87 -2.22 -11.45
CA ASN A 105 -19.17 -3.04 -12.43
C ASN A 105 -17.96 -3.77 -11.86
N LEU A 106 -17.98 -4.10 -10.55
CA LEU A 106 -16.91 -4.80 -9.85
C LEU A 106 -16.81 -6.27 -10.31
N ILE A 107 -15.61 -6.69 -10.71
CA ILE A 107 -15.28 -8.11 -10.89
C ILE A 107 -14.59 -8.58 -9.60
N ILE A 108 -15.10 -9.66 -8.99
CA ILE A 108 -14.52 -10.25 -7.80
C ILE A 108 -13.92 -11.59 -8.19
N VAL A 109 -12.62 -11.77 -7.96
CA VAL A 109 -11.89 -12.99 -8.30
C VAL A 109 -11.25 -13.62 -7.07
N GLY A 110 -11.34 -14.93 -6.99
CA GLY A 110 -10.75 -15.74 -5.92
C GLY A 110 -10.24 -17.07 -6.45
N ASP A 111 -9.90 -17.96 -5.54
CA ASP A 111 -9.51 -19.36 -5.78
C ASP A 111 -10.66 -20.33 -5.54
N ARG A 112 -11.87 -19.81 -5.29
CA ARG A 112 -13.10 -20.59 -5.13
C ARG A 112 -14.29 -19.78 -5.63
N GLU A 113 -15.24 -20.46 -6.25
CA GLU A 113 -16.53 -19.88 -6.57
C GLU A 113 -17.36 -19.74 -5.29
N GLU A 114 -17.85 -18.53 -5.04
CA GLU A 114 -18.63 -18.21 -3.85
C GLU A 114 -19.62 -17.09 -4.13
N ARG A 115 -20.76 -17.12 -3.44
CA ARG A 115 -21.75 -16.04 -3.49
C ARG A 115 -21.77 -15.25 -2.18
N LEU A 116 -21.48 -13.96 -2.28
CA LEU A 116 -21.46 -13.01 -1.18
C LEU A 116 -22.60 -11.99 -1.35
N GLY A 117 -23.77 -12.31 -0.76
CA GLY A 117 -24.99 -11.52 -0.98
C GLY A 117 -25.45 -11.59 -2.45
N ASP A 118 -25.50 -10.45 -3.10
CA ASP A 118 -25.82 -10.28 -4.54
C ASP A 118 -24.58 -10.39 -5.44
N ARG A 119 -23.40 -10.47 -4.88
CA ARG A 119 -22.12 -10.52 -5.59
C ARG A 119 -21.62 -11.95 -5.74
N GLN A 120 -20.99 -12.23 -6.88
CA GLN A 120 -20.37 -13.52 -7.16
C GLN A 120 -18.85 -13.38 -7.19
N VAL A 121 -18.16 -14.23 -6.45
CA VAL A 121 -16.72 -14.47 -6.55
C VAL A 121 -16.48 -15.47 -7.66
N ILE A 122 -15.63 -15.13 -8.61
CA ILE A 122 -15.25 -16.01 -9.72
C ILE A 122 -14.02 -16.81 -9.30
N ASP A 123 -14.11 -18.15 -9.38
CA ASP A 123 -12.92 -19.02 -9.30
C ASP A 123 -12.06 -18.80 -10.54
N ILE A 124 -11.14 -17.84 -10.44
CA ILE A 124 -10.30 -17.43 -11.58
C ILE A 124 -9.28 -18.50 -11.99
N LEU A 125 -9.01 -19.47 -11.10
CA LEU A 125 -8.08 -20.56 -11.37
C LEU A 125 -8.74 -21.68 -12.17
N ALA A 126 -10.06 -21.78 -12.16
CA ALA A 126 -10.81 -22.81 -12.88
C ALA A 126 -10.66 -22.75 -14.41
N GLU A 127 -10.40 -21.54 -14.95
CA GLU A 127 -10.23 -21.32 -16.39
C GLU A 127 -8.78 -21.56 -16.86
N LEU A 128 -7.85 -21.83 -15.94
CA LEU A 128 -6.44 -22.04 -16.29
C LEU A 128 -6.23 -23.38 -17.03
N PRO A 129 -5.23 -23.46 -17.92
CA PRO A 129 -4.86 -24.69 -18.59
C PRO A 129 -4.57 -25.84 -17.59
N LYS A 130 -4.96 -27.07 -17.93
CA LYS A 130 -4.65 -28.24 -17.10
C LYS A 130 -3.15 -28.46 -16.86
N SER A 131 -2.31 -27.91 -17.76
CA SER A 131 -0.85 -27.91 -17.62
C SER A 131 -0.34 -27.21 -16.36
N TYR A 132 -1.12 -26.30 -15.77
CA TYR A 132 -0.78 -25.66 -14.49
C TYR A 132 -0.60 -26.65 -13.34
N ALA A 133 -1.33 -27.77 -13.36
CA ALA A 133 -1.18 -28.82 -12.37
C ALA A 133 0.11 -29.64 -12.51
N LYS A 134 0.73 -29.62 -13.71
CA LYS A 134 1.95 -30.37 -13.94
C LYS A 134 3.13 -29.65 -13.25
N ASP A 135 3.86 -30.38 -12.42
CA ASP A 135 5.02 -29.90 -11.67
C ASP A 135 4.72 -28.71 -10.74
N SER A 136 3.47 -28.57 -10.29
CA SER A 136 3.01 -27.52 -9.37
C SER A 136 2.19 -28.12 -8.21
N PRO A 137 2.85 -28.48 -7.08
CA PRO A 137 2.17 -29.06 -5.93
C PRO A 137 1.07 -28.16 -5.35
N ASP A 138 1.29 -26.82 -5.36
CA ASP A 138 0.30 -25.88 -4.83
C ASP A 138 -0.95 -25.85 -5.71
N PHE A 139 -0.80 -25.88 -7.04
CA PHE A 139 -1.95 -25.93 -7.94
C PHE A 139 -2.67 -27.29 -7.89
N GLN A 140 -1.93 -28.40 -7.72
CA GLN A 140 -2.55 -29.71 -7.49
C GLN A 140 -3.38 -29.72 -6.21
N ALA A 141 -2.86 -29.12 -5.13
CA ALA A 141 -3.60 -28.99 -3.87
C ALA A 141 -4.90 -28.15 -4.02
N TYR A 142 -4.91 -27.13 -4.89
CA TYR A 142 -6.14 -26.42 -5.24
C TYR A 142 -7.15 -27.33 -5.92
N LEU A 143 -6.73 -28.15 -6.90
CA LEU A 143 -7.61 -29.08 -7.60
C LEU A 143 -8.19 -30.15 -6.65
N ASP A 144 -7.40 -30.65 -5.71
CA ASP A 144 -7.82 -31.62 -4.72
C ASP A 144 -8.86 -31.02 -3.75
N GLN A 145 -8.65 -29.77 -3.30
CA GLN A 145 -9.64 -29.04 -2.50
C GLN A 145 -10.95 -28.81 -3.24
N LYS A 146 -10.86 -28.41 -4.52
CA LYS A 146 -12.04 -28.21 -5.36
C LYS A 146 -12.89 -29.49 -5.46
N LYS A 147 -12.26 -30.63 -5.71
CA LYS A 147 -12.95 -31.93 -5.75
C LYS A 147 -13.59 -32.28 -4.42
N ALA A 148 -12.90 -32.05 -3.29
CA ALA A 148 -13.45 -32.35 -1.96
C ALA A 148 -14.68 -31.46 -1.68
N HIS A 149 -14.66 -30.19 -2.02
CA HIS A 149 -15.83 -29.31 -1.90
C HIS A 149 -17.01 -29.76 -2.79
N GLU A 150 -16.74 -30.13 -4.04
CA GLU A 150 -17.77 -30.70 -4.94
C GLU A 150 -18.36 -32.01 -4.40
N GLY A 151 -17.58 -32.77 -3.65
CA GLY A 151 -18.00 -34.00 -2.93
C GLY A 151 -18.74 -33.73 -1.61
N GLY A 152 -18.90 -32.45 -1.19
CA GLY A 152 -19.57 -32.10 0.07
C GLY A 152 -18.70 -32.27 1.32
N GLU A 153 -17.38 -32.45 1.18
CA GLU A 153 -16.47 -32.59 2.31
C GLU A 153 -16.10 -31.19 2.86
N THR A 154 -16.12 -31.06 4.20
CA THR A 154 -15.64 -29.88 4.88
C THR A 154 -14.12 -29.95 4.96
N VAL A 155 -13.45 -29.30 4.02
CA VAL A 155 -11.98 -29.17 4.02
C VAL A 155 -11.61 -28.06 4.99
N LYS A 156 -10.75 -28.35 5.97
CA LYS A 156 -10.14 -27.29 6.80
C LYS A 156 -9.29 -26.40 5.90
N GLU A 157 -9.75 -25.18 5.71
CA GLU A 157 -9.00 -24.11 5.03
C GLU A 157 -7.75 -23.81 5.86
N GLN A 158 -6.62 -24.40 5.48
CA GLN A 158 -5.35 -24.13 6.15
C GLN A 158 -4.41 -23.37 5.20
N GLN A 159 -4.04 -22.14 5.60
CA GLN A 159 -2.79 -21.41 5.24
C GLN A 159 -2.25 -21.49 3.79
N ARG A 160 -3.07 -21.89 2.81
CA ARG A 160 -2.62 -22.12 1.44
C ARG A 160 -3.01 -21.02 0.47
N SER A 161 -3.90 -20.10 0.86
CA SER A 161 -4.43 -19.08 -0.06
C SER A 161 -3.33 -18.17 -0.59
N PHE A 162 -2.34 -17.79 0.24
CA PHE A 162 -1.22 -16.98 -0.22
C PHE A 162 -0.34 -17.68 -1.27
N LYS A 163 -0.23 -19.02 -1.25
CA LYS A 163 0.50 -19.79 -2.27
C LYS A 163 -0.22 -19.82 -3.60
N LEU A 164 -1.56 -19.72 -3.57
CA LEU A 164 -2.39 -19.66 -4.76
C LEU A 164 -2.45 -18.26 -5.36
N ASP A 165 -2.08 -17.24 -4.62
CA ASP A 165 -2.11 -15.84 -5.07
C ASP A 165 -1.33 -15.61 -6.35
N ARG A 166 -0.16 -16.24 -6.49
CA ARG A 166 0.66 -16.10 -7.71
C ARG A 166 -0.08 -16.50 -8.98
N PHE A 167 -1.02 -17.45 -8.88
CA PHE A 167 -1.79 -17.95 -10.02
C PHE A 167 -2.95 -17.02 -10.42
N LYS A 168 -3.33 -16.06 -9.56
CA LYS A 168 -4.49 -15.18 -9.77
C LYS A 168 -4.17 -13.96 -10.64
N TYR A 169 -2.92 -13.44 -10.62
CA TYR A 169 -2.58 -12.14 -11.22
C TYR A 169 -2.75 -12.11 -12.73
N LEU A 170 -2.19 -13.05 -13.46
CA LEU A 170 -2.30 -13.06 -14.92
C LEU A 170 -3.73 -13.29 -15.40
N PRO A 171 -4.47 -14.31 -14.91
CA PRO A 171 -5.83 -14.53 -15.38
C PRO A 171 -6.80 -13.43 -14.93
N MET A 172 -6.58 -12.71 -13.81
CA MET A 172 -7.45 -11.58 -13.45
C MET A 172 -7.29 -10.40 -14.44
N VAL A 173 -6.09 -10.17 -14.97
CA VAL A 173 -5.87 -9.16 -16.01
C VAL A 173 -6.52 -9.58 -17.33
N ASP A 174 -6.35 -10.86 -17.73
CA ASP A 174 -7.06 -11.43 -18.89
C ASP A 174 -8.59 -11.24 -18.73
N LYS A 175 -9.15 -11.60 -17.57
CA LYS A 175 -10.58 -11.50 -17.27
C LYS A 175 -11.09 -10.07 -17.30
N ALA A 176 -10.37 -9.13 -16.69
CA ALA A 176 -10.73 -7.73 -16.67
C ALA A 176 -10.84 -7.16 -18.09
N TYR A 177 -9.85 -7.41 -18.92
CA TYR A 177 -9.86 -6.93 -20.30
C TYR A 177 -10.93 -7.60 -21.16
N MET A 178 -11.13 -8.91 -21.05
CA MET A 178 -12.19 -9.61 -21.76
C MET A 178 -13.60 -9.15 -21.33
N SER A 179 -13.79 -8.81 -20.06
CA SER A 179 -15.09 -8.36 -19.55
C SER A 179 -15.44 -6.92 -19.95
N ASN A 180 -14.41 -6.06 -20.08
CA ASN A 180 -14.61 -4.65 -20.45
C ASN A 180 -13.47 -4.12 -21.34
N PRO A 181 -13.39 -4.52 -22.62
CA PRO A 181 -12.29 -4.12 -23.51
C PRO A 181 -12.29 -2.62 -23.86
N THR A 182 -13.38 -1.91 -23.54
CA THR A 182 -13.53 -0.47 -23.77
C THR A 182 -13.15 0.39 -22.59
N ALA A 183 -12.92 -0.22 -21.41
CA ALA A 183 -12.46 0.52 -20.24
C ALA A 183 -11.17 1.29 -20.54
N LYS A 184 -11.10 2.51 -20.05
CA LYS A 184 -9.89 3.35 -20.16
C LYS A 184 -8.82 2.96 -19.16
N TRP A 185 -9.26 2.47 -17.99
CA TRP A 185 -8.41 2.10 -16.87
C TRP A 185 -8.83 0.78 -16.25
N PHE A 186 -7.86 0.00 -15.84
CA PHE A 186 -8.02 -1.27 -15.11
C PHE A 186 -7.34 -1.13 -13.76
N VAL A 187 -8.13 -1.27 -12.69
CA VAL A 187 -7.69 -1.08 -11.30
C VAL A 187 -7.83 -2.40 -10.56
N PHE A 188 -6.72 -2.92 -10.07
CA PHE A 188 -6.63 -4.19 -9.36
C PHE A 188 -6.31 -3.90 -7.88
N ILE A 189 -7.16 -4.38 -6.98
CA ILE A 189 -7.03 -4.19 -5.53
C ILE A 189 -7.29 -5.49 -4.79
N GLU A 190 -6.75 -5.62 -3.59
CA GLU A 190 -6.99 -6.75 -2.70
C GLU A 190 -8.05 -6.41 -1.65
N SER A 191 -8.67 -7.43 -1.04
CA SER A 191 -9.80 -7.22 -0.11
C SER A 191 -9.43 -6.54 1.21
N ASP A 192 -8.15 -6.46 1.54
CA ASP A 192 -7.61 -5.75 2.69
C ASP A 192 -6.95 -4.40 2.32
N VAL A 193 -7.12 -3.95 1.08
CA VAL A 193 -6.67 -2.64 0.58
C VAL A 193 -7.78 -1.62 0.72
N TYR A 194 -7.51 -0.50 1.40
CA TYR A 194 -8.36 0.67 1.35
C TYR A 194 -7.90 1.59 0.22
N ILE A 195 -8.83 2.00 -0.66
CA ILE A 195 -8.57 2.93 -1.76
C ILE A 195 -9.41 4.19 -1.61
N PHE A 196 -8.77 5.36 -1.67
CA PHE A 196 -9.42 6.66 -1.67
C PHE A 196 -9.87 7.02 -3.09
N TRP A 197 -11.14 6.77 -3.40
CA TRP A 197 -11.68 6.89 -4.76
C TRP A 197 -11.57 8.30 -5.34
N ASP A 198 -11.79 9.35 -4.54
CA ASP A 198 -11.63 10.73 -5.01
C ASP A 198 -10.19 11.00 -5.46
N THR A 199 -9.21 10.52 -4.70
CA THR A 199 -7.79 10.62 -5.06
C THR A 199 -7.50 9.84 -6.34
N LEU A 200 -8.05 8.62 -6.50
CA LEU A 200 -7.89 7.84 -7.73
C LEU A 200 -8.43 8.60 -8.95
N PHE A 201 -9.67 9.08 -8.90
CA PHE A 201 -10.26 9.75 -10.06
C PHE A 201 -9.53 11.04 -10.41
N ARG A 202 -9.02 11.78 -9.42
CA ARG A 202 -8.17 12.93 -9.65
C ARG A 202 -6.87 12.54 -10.35
N LEU A 203 -6.20 11.48 -9.90
CA LEU A 203 -4.99 10.96 -10.55
C LEU A 203 -5.27 10.58 -12.00
N LEU A 204 -6.31 9.77 -12.24
CA LEU A 204 -6.66 9.33 -13.59
C LEU A 204 -7.03 10.48 -14.53
N SER A 205 -7.55 11.59 -13.99
CA SER A 205 -7.85 12.80 -14.79
C SER A 205 -6.62 13.56 -15.26
N LEU A 206 -5.44 13.29 -14.67
CA LEU A 206 -4.16 13.90 -15.05
C LEU A 206 -3.41 13.10 -16.11
N LEU A 207 -3.86 11.88 -16.42
CA LEU A 207 -3.17 10.93 -17.29
C LEU A 207 -3.98 10.65 -18.56
N ASP A 208 -3.29 10.37 -19.66
CA ASP A 208 -3.91 9.95 -20.91
C ASP A 208 -4.02 8.41 -20.96
N PRO A 209 -5.23 7.83 -20.90
CA PRO A 209 -5.41 6.39 -20.92
C PRO A 209 -5.00 5.71 -22.24
N ALA A 210 -4.81 6.48 -23.33
CA ALA A 210 -4.32 5.96 -24.59
C ALA A 210 -2.81 5.71 -24.59
N GLN A 211 -2.07 6.37 -23.66
CA GLN A 211 -0.65 6.10 -23.44
C GLN A 211 -0.48 4.85 -22.57
N PRO A 212 0.64 4.13 -22.72
CA PRO A 212 0.91 2.97 -21.88
C PRO A 212 1.27 3.41 -20.46
N HIS A 213 0.46 3.00 -19.48
CA HIS A 213 0.69 3.23 -18.05
C HIS A 213 0.58 1.93 -17.27
N TYR A 214 1.59 1.63 -16.45
CA TYR A 214 1.62 0.57 -15.44
C TYR A 214 2.07 1.20 -14.11
N ILE A 215 1.13 1.46 -13.21
CA ILE A 215 1.33 2.32 -12.05
C ILE A 215 1.10 1.55 -10.75
N GLY A 216 1.92 1.81 -9.73
CA GLY A 216 1.79 1.26 -8.39
C GLY A 216 2.97 1.59 -7.48
N GLU A 217 3.05 0.92 -6.33
CA GLU A 217 4.19 0.99 -5.42
C GLU A 217 5.29 0.04 -5.90
N ALA A 218 6.52 0.54 -6.01
CA ALA A 218 7.65 -0.25 -6.49
C ALA A 218 8.25 -1.17 -5.43
N HIS A 219 8.22 -2.47 -5.69
CA HIS A 219 8.97 -3.46 -4.94
C HIS A 219 10.04 -4.12 -5.81
N LYS A 220 11.13 -4.60 -5.19
CA LYS A 220 12.22 -5.28 -5.89
C LYS A 220 11.86 -6.74 -6.16
N GLY A 221 11.91 -7.12 -7.42
CA GLY A 221 11.77 -8.48 -7.91
C GLY A 221 13.11 -9.17 -8.16
N SER A 222 13.06 -10.22 -8.98
CA SER A 222 14.24 -10.97 -9.41
C SER A 222 15.10 -10.12 -10.34
N GLU A 223 16.43 -10.30 -10.30
CA GLU A 223 17.40 -9.60 -11.15
C GLU A 223 17.33 -8.07 -11.08
N GLY A 224 16.89 -7.53 -9.93
CA GLY A 224 16.77 -6.08 -9.72
C GLY A 224 15.63 -5.40 -10.48
N ARG A 225 14.76 -6.18 -11.15
CA ARG A 225 13.56 -5.64 -11.79
C ARG A 225 12.55 -5.17 -10.74
N HIS A 226 11.85 -4.07 -11.01
CA HIS A 226 10.79 -3.59 -10.14
C HIS A 226 9.42 -4.05 -10.62
N PHE A 227 8.51 -4.24 -9.68
CA PHE A 227 7.12 -4.58 -9.94
C PHE A 227 6.18 -3.77 -9.04
N ALA A 228 4.95 -3.54 -9.47
CA ALA A 228 3.92 -2.96 -8.63
C ALA A 228 3.45 -4.00 -7.61
N TYR A 229 3.60 -3.69 -6.34
CA TYR A 229 3.15 -4.56 -5.25
C TYR A 229 1.62 -4.60 -5.19
N GLY A 230 1.04 -5.80 -5.24
CA GLY A 230 -0.42 -6.00 -5.26
C GLY A 230 -1.14 -5.42 -4.05
N GLY A 231 -0.52 -5.49 -2.86
CA GLY A 231 -1.05 -4.91 -1.62
C GLY A 231 -1.12 -3.38 -1.59
N ALA A 232 -0.55 -2.68 -2.57
CA ALA A 232 -0.73 -1.23 -2.74
C ALA A 232 -1.71 -0.90 -3.88
N GLY A 233 -2.23 -1.91 -4.58
CA GLY A 233 -3.03 -1.74 -5.78
C GLY A 233 -2.21 -1.50 -7.04
N ILE A 234 -2.78 -1.85 -8.17
CA ILE A 234 -2.16 -1.78 -9.50
C ILE A 234 -3.11 -1.09 -10.47
N ILE A 235 -2.59 -0.16 -11.28
CA ILE A 235 -3.34 0.47 -12.35
C ILE A 235 -2.68 0.18 -13.70
N ILE A 236 -3.49 -0.24 -14.68
CA ILE A 236 -3.08 -0.45 -16.07
C ILE A 236 -3.99 0.37 -16.97
N SER A 237 -3.39 1.13 -17.92
CA SER A 237 -4.14 1.88 -18.91
C SER A 237 -4.64 1.02 -20.06
N GLN A 238 -5.65 1.52 -20.78
CA GLN A 238 -6.12 0.91 -22.04
C GLN A 238 -5.00 0.83 -23.07
N GLY A 239 -4.17 1.88 -23.17
CA GLY A 239 -3.04 1.91 -24.10
C GLY A 239 -2.04 0.78 -23.88
N LEU A 240 -1.74 0.47 -22.61
CA LEU A 240 -0.84 -0.63 -22.26
C LEU A 240 -1.51 -2.00 -22.44
N ILE A 241 -2.74 -2.21 -21.98
CA ILE A 241 -3.36 -3.53 -22.00
C ILE A 241 -3.62 -4.01 -23.43
N LYS A 242 -3.91 -3.11 -24.36
CA LYS A 242 -4.03 -3.43 -25.79
C LYS A 242 -2.74 -3.91 -26.43
N GLN A 243 -1.59 -3.40 -25.98
CA GLN A 243 -0.27 -3.87 -26.42
C GLN A 243 0.08 -5.22 -25.77
N LEU A 244 -0.33 -5.39 -24.51
CA LEU A 244 -0.02 -6.56 -23.70
C LEU A 244 -0.83 -7.79 -24.14
N ILE A 245 -2.11 -7.60 -24.45
CA ILE A 245 -3.06 -8.66 -24.84
C ILE A 245 -3.70 -8.29 -26.20
N PRO A 246 -3.01 -8.59 -27.31
CA PRO A 246 -3.52 -8.23 -28.63
C PRO A 246 -4.80 -9.00 -28.96
N ALA A 247 -5.80 -8.27 -29.47
CA ALA A 247 -7.02 -8.85 -30.02
C ALA A 247 -6.73 -9.61 -31.33
N LYS A 248 -7.69 -10.41 -31.79
CA LYS A 248 -7.60 -11.24 -33.02
C LYS A 248 -7.34 -10.40 -34.27
N SER A 249 -7.90 -9.20 -34.32
CA SER A 249 -7.70 -8.25 -35.42
C SER A 249 -7.94 -6.82 -34.91
N PRO A 250 -7.45 -5.78 -35.61
CA PRO A 250 -7.74 -4.40 -35.28
C PRO A 250 -9.26 -4.13 -35.16
N GLY A 251 -9.68 -3.57 -34.03
CA GLY A 251 -11.09 -3.28 -33.75
C GLY A 251 -11.92 -4.46 -33.21
N SER A 252 -11.37 -5.67 -33.15
CA SER A 252 -12.01 -6.82 -32.50
C SER A 252 -11.91 -6.72 -30.98
N THR A 253 -12.92 -7.25 -30.30
CA THR A 253 -12.90 -7.50 -28.84
C THR A 253 -12.59 -8.97 -28.52
N GLU A 254 -12.47 -9.83 -29.54
CA GLU A 254 -12.13 -11.23 -29.36
C GLU A 254 -10.63 -11.37 -29.06
N ILE A 255 -10.32 -11.99 -27.93
CA ILE A 255 -8.95 -12.27 -27.49
C ILE A 255 -8.71 -13.77 -27.67
N PRO A 256 -7.85 -14.17 -28.62
CA PRO A 256 -7.45 -15.56 -28.78
C PRO A 256 -6.86 -16.12 -27.47
N ARG A 257 -7.11 -17.40 -27.21
CA ARG A 257 -6.62 -18.03 -25.98
C ARG A 257 -5.10 -17.96 -25.87
N GLU A 258 -4.40 -18.13 -26.98
CA GLU A 258 -2.94 -18.06 -27.08
C GLU A 258 -2.36 -16.66 -26.77
N ASN A 259 -3.18 -15.60 -26.84
CA ASN A 259 -2.78 -14.23 -26.53
C ASN A 259 -2.96 -13.90 -25.04
N ARG A 260 -3.66 -14.74 -24.29
CA ARG A 260 -3.89 -14.53 -22.85
C ARG A 260 -2.57 -14.64 -22.08
N LEU A 261 -2.39 -13.77 -21.10
CA LEU A 261 -1.20 -13.74 -20.25
C LEU A 261 -1.04 -15.06 -19.48
N SER A 262 -2.14 -15.57 -18.94
CA SER A 262 -2.19 -16.83 -18.21
C SER A 262 -1.77 -18.03 -19.02
N VAL A 263 -1.81 -17.95 -20.36
CA VAL A 263 -1.35 -19.01 -21.24
C VAL A 263 0.11 -18.79 -21.66
N ARG A 264 0.46 -17.55 -22.02
CA ARG A 264 1.79 -17.20 -22.52
C ARG A 264 2.90 -17.31 -21.49
N PHE A 265 2.60 -17.03 -20.24
CA PHE A 265 3.56 -16.93 -19.14
C PHE A 265 3.34 -17.98 -18.03
N GLU A 266 2.72 -19.12 -18.37
CA GLU A 266 2.46 -20.22 -17.44
C GLU A 266 3.73 -20.69 -16.70
N SER A 267 4.86 -20.87 -17.42
CA SER A 267 6.12 -21.32 -16.81
C SER A 267 6.62 -20.34 -15.74
N TRP A 268 6.52 -19.04 -16.01
CA TRP A 268 6.98 -18.01 -15.07
C TRP A 268 6.15 -17.99 -13.78
N VAL A 269 4.83 -18.20 -13.88
CA VAL A 269 3.95 -18.30 -12.68
C VAL A 269 4.31 -19.51 -11.82
N LYS A 270 4.76 -20.60 -12.45
CA LYS A 270 5.19 -21.81 -11.72
C LYS A 270 6.53 -21.62 -11.01
N GLU A 271 7.42 -20.82 -11.57
CA GLU A 271 8.78 -20.60 -11.08
C GLU A 271 8.87 -19.51 -10.00
N ASP A 272 8.17 -18.37 -10.18
CA ASP A 272 8.18 -17.26 -9.21
C ASP A 272 7.01 -17.38 -8.23
N GLN A 273 7.28 -17.14 -6.95
CA GLN A 273 6.27 -17.17 -5.89
C GLN A 273 5.40 -15.90 -5.84
N ARG A 274 5.72 -14.86 -6.63
CA ARG A 274 5.08 -13.55 -6.63
C ARG A 274 4.40 -13.30 -7.96
N GLY A 275 3.08 -13.43 -8.00
CA GLY A 275 2.29 -13.25 -9.23
C GLY A 275 2.30 -11.80 -9.75
N ASP A 276 2.35 -10.82 -8.87
CA ASP A 276 2.51 -9.40 -9.20
C ASP A 276 3.86 -9.09 -9.86
N ALA A 277 4.94 -9.75 -9.43
CA ALA A 277 6.24 -9.67 -10.09
C ALA A 277 6.20 -10.31 -11.48
N VAL A 278 5.55 -11.48 -11.63
CA VAL A 278 5.37 -12.12 -12.93
C VAL A 278 4.57 -11.25 -13.90
N LEU A 279 3.54 -10.55 -13.41
CA LEU A 279 2.78 -9.58 -14.21
C LEU A 279 3.70 -8.46 -14.74
N ALA A 280 4.55 -7.88 -13.88
CA ALA A 280 5.52 -6.86 -14.30
C ALA A 280 6.50 -7.38 -15.37
N TYR A 281 6.98 -8.62 -15.20
CA TYR A 281 7.90 -9.24 -16.16
C TYR A 281 7.21 -9.52 -17.49
N ALA A 282 5.95 -9.95 -17.47
CA ALA A 282 5.13 -10.15 -18.66
C ALA A 282 4.90 -8.84 -19.42
N ILE A 283 4.60 -7.75 -18.69
CA ILE A 283 4.47 -6.40 -19.26
C ILE A 283 5.78 -5.98 -19.92
N GLN A 284 6.89 -6.00 -19.18
CA GLN A 284 8.19 -5.58 -19.70
C GLN A 284 8.66 -6.43 -20.89
N ASN A 285 8.48 -7.74 -20.82
CA ASN A 285 8.87 -8.65 -21.92
C ASN A 285 8.05 -8.39 -23.19
N THR A 286 6.74 -8.14 -23.04
CA THR A 286 5.84 -7.99 -24.19
C THR A 286 5.92 -6.60 -24.82
N THR A 287 6.01 -5.56 -23.99
CA THR A 287 5.81 -4.16 -24.42
C THR A 287 7.06 -3.28 -24.25
N GLY A 288 8.06 -3.75 -23.50
CA GLY A 288 9.21 -2.95 -23.10
C GLY A 288 8.89 -1.91 -22.01
N HIS A 289 7.60 -1.79 -21.62
CA HIS A 289 7.17 -0.79 -20.62
C HIS A 289 7.55 -1.24 -19.21
N LYS A 290 8.04 -0.28 -18.41
CA LYS A 290 8.43 -0.50 -17.02
C LYS A 290 7.38 0.05 -16.06
N LEU A 291 7.48 -0.35 -14.79
CA LEU A 291 6.67 0.21 -13.73
C LEU A 291 6.89 1.72 -13.60
N GLU A 292 5.82 2.45 -13.52
CA GLU A 292 5.73 3.86 -13.12
C GLU A 292 5.47 3.91 -11.62
N ALA A 293 6.55 4.05 -10.86
CA ALA A 293 6.47 4.05 -9.40
C ALA A 293 5.88 5.35 -8.87
N MET A 294 4.89 5.25 -7.98
CA MET A 294 4.22 6.41 -7.38
C MET A 294 4.15 6.33 -5.84
N TYR A 295 5.21 5.88 -5.19
CA TYR A 295 5.29 6.03 -3.74
C TYR A 295 5.58 7.50 -3.38
N PRO A 296 4.95 8.11 -2.37
CA PRO A 296 4.03 7.52 -1.40
C PRO A 296 2.54 7.67 -1.76
N THR A 297 2.16 8.07 -2.96
CA THR A 297 0.74 8.12 -3.36
C THR A 297 0.11 6.72 -3.30
N PHE A 298 0.78 5.72 -3.84
CA PHE A 298 0.49 4.31 -3.58
C PHE A 298 1.35 3.87 -2.40
N ALA A 299 0.71 3.41 -1.33
CA ALA A 299 1.40 2.94 -0.14
C ALA A 299 0.77 1.65 0.38
N SER A 300 1.64 0.69 0.71
CA SER A 300 1.26 -0.56 1.37
C SER A 300 1.36 -0.48 2.90
N ASP A 301 1.33 0.73 3.43
CA ASP A 301 1.38 0.96 4.88
C ASP A 301 0.08 0.48 5.55
N LYS A 302 0.22 -0.18 6.70
CA LYS A 302 -0.89 -0.39 7.63
C LYS A 302 -1.28 0.94 8.27
N LEU A 303 -2.52 1.05 8.72
CA LEU A 303 -3.01 2.27 9.34
C LEU A 303 -2.08 2.82 10.44
N LYS A 304 -1.55 1.95 11.29
CA LYS A 304 -0.64 2.31 12.38
C LYS A 304 0.77 2.74 11.94
N ASP A 305 1.17 2.30 10.74
CA ASP A 305 2.53 2.50 10.21
C ASP A 305 2.62 3.70 9.26
N VAL A 306 1.48 4.30 8.89
CA VAL A 306 1.44 5.49 8.03
C VAL A 306 2.39 6.54 8.57
N THR A 307 3.38 6.90 7.74
CA THR A 307 4.44 7.82 8.12
C THR A 307 4.21 9.17 7.47
N THR A 308 3.76 10.16 8.28
CA THR A 308 3.59 11.55 7.84
C THR A 308 4.84 12.34 8.17
N THR A 309 5.48 12.90 7.12
CA THR A 309 6.68 13.74 7.20
C THR A 309 6.39 15.11 6.61
N ARG A 310 7.31 16.09 6.79
CA ARG A 310 7.14 17.44 6.23
C ARG A 310 7.09 17.43 4.70
N ASP A 311 7.90 16.59 4.06
CA ASP A 311 7.95 16.45 2.60
C ASP A 311 6.74 15.73 2.01
N LYS A 312 6.11 14.82 2.76
CA LYS A 312 4.89 14.13 2.34
C LYS A 312 3.61 14.90 2.68
N TRP A 313 3.68 15.97 3.42
CA TRP A 313 2.53 16.65 4.02
C TRP A 313 1.37 16.88 3.04
N CYS A 314 1.67 17.39 1.86
CA CYS A 314 0.68 17.69 0.81
C CYS A 314 0.61 16.64 -0.31
N VAL A 315 1.28 15.50 -0.16
CA VAL A 315 1.21 14.42 -1.14
C VAL A 315 -0.13 13.69 -1.02
N PRO A 316 -0.84 13.44 -2.12
CA PRO A 316 -2.06 12.65 -2.11
C PRO A 316 -1.80 11.21 -1.67
N MET A 317 -2.65 10.69 -0.80
CA MET A 317 -2.67 9.29 -0.39
C MET A 317 -3.76 8.57 -1.16
N LEU A 318 -3.41 7.50 -1.87
CA LEU A 318 -4.35 6.72 -2.67
C LEU A 318 -4.74 5.41 -2.01
N THR A 319 -3.78 4.69 -1.43
CA THR A 319 -4.03 3.35 -0.88
C THR A 319 -3.40 3.17 0.49
N LEU A 320 -4.00 2.24 1.26
CA LEU A 320 -3.49 1.65 2.49
C LEU A 320 -3.70 0.14 2.42
N HIS A 321 -2.85 -0.66 3.09
CA HIS A 321 -2.87 -2.11 3.03
C HIS A 321 -3.00 -2.75 4.41
N GLN A 322 -3.46 -4.00 4.45
CA GLN A 322 -3.74 -4.75 5.67
C GLN A 322 -4.66 -3.99 6.64
N ILE A 323 -5.70 -3.38 6.07
CA ILE A 323 -6.71 -2.66 6.83
C ILE A 323 -7.73 -3.66 7.37
N LYS A 324 -7.87 -3.69 8.70
CA LYS A 324 -8.81 -4.57 9.38
C LYS A 324 -10.26 -4.16 9.08
N PRO A 325 -11.23 -5.09 9.13
CA PRO A 325 -12.65 -4.80 8.82
C PRO A 325 -13.20 -3.57 9.53
N GLN A 326 -13.00 -3.43 10.84
CA GLN A 326 -13.48 -2.27 11.60
C GLN A 326 -12.79 -0.96 11.17
N GLN A 327 -11.48 -1.00 10.90
CA GLN A 327 -10.75 0.17 10.41
C GLN A 327 -11.24 0.62 9.04
N MET A 328 -11.62 -0.34 8.18
CA MET A 328 -12.17 -0.07 6.86
C MET A 328 -13.52 0.66 6.95
N GLU A 329 -14.41 0.20 7.85
CA GLU A 329 -15.68 0.86 8.11
C GLU A 329 -15.50 2.28 8.66
N ASP A 330 -14.60 2.45 9.63
CA ASP A 330 -14.34 3.75 10.26
C ASP A 330 -13.75 4.75 9.27
N LEU A 331 -12.78 4.32 8.44
CA LEU A 331 -12.19 5.14 7.37
C LEU A 331 -13.23 5.53 6.34
N TRP A 332 -14.09 4.58 5.91
CA TRP A 332 -15.13 4.84 4.92
C TRP A 332 -16.14 5.86 5.43
N LYS A 333 -16.66 5.68 6.64
CA LYS A 333 -17.58 6.64 7.26
C LYS A 333 -16.94 8.03 7.36
N TRP A 334 -15.70 8.10 7.84
CA TRP A 334 -15.00 9.36 7.99
C TRP A 334 -14.73 10.03 6.63
N GLU A 335 -14.21 9.30 5.65
CA GLU A 335 -13.94 9.83 4.30
C GLU A 335 -15.18 10.42 3.67
N ARG A 336 -16.31 9.68 3.75
CA ARG A 336 -17.57 10.10 3.12
C ARG A 336 -18.28 11.24 3.86
N THR A 337 -18.04 11.42 5.14
CA THR A 337 -18.67 12.47 5.96
C THR A 337 -17.79 13.70 6.18
N ARG A 338 -16.50 13.66 5.76
CA ARG A 338 -15.62 14.81 5.95
C ARG A 338 -16.15 16.04 5.18
N PRO A 339 -16.12 17.24 5.80
CA PRO A 339 -16.72 18.45 5.21
C PRO A 339 -15.93 19.01 4.02
N TYR A 340 -14.66 18.64 3.87
CA TYR A 340 -13.74 19.21 2.86
C TYR A 340 -13.32 18.19 1.83
N ASN A 341 -14.13 18.01 0.79
CA ASN A 341 -13.81 17.18 -0.35
C ASN A 341 -13.34 17.97 -1.58
N THR A 342 -13.11 19.26 -1.44
CA THR A 342 -12.57 20.10 -2.52
C THR A 342 -11.10 19.77 -2.82
N LYS A 343 -10.41 19.08 -1.92
CA LYS A 343 -9.03 18.66 -2.02
C LYS A 343 -8.92 17.14 -2.02
N PRO A 344 -7.90 16.55 -2.67
CA PRO A 344 -7.64 15.12 -2.54
C PRO A 344 -7.26 14.78 -1.09
N PHE A 345 -7.41 13.52 -0.73
CA PHE A 345 -6.94 13.02 0.55
C PHE A 345 -5.40 13.01 0.55
N THR A 346 -4.78 13.73 1.50
CA THR A 346 -3.31 13.85 1.62
C THR A 346 -2.81 13.25 2.93
N TYR A 347 -1.50 13.11 3.10
CA TYR A 347 -0.91 12.70 4.37
C TYR A 347 -1.26 13.64 5.53
N SER A 348 -1.42 14.94 5.29
CA SER A 348 -1.94 15.87 6.29
C SER A 348 -3.41 15.62 6.64
N SER A 349 -4.23 15.21 5.65
CA SER A 349 -5.63 14.84 5.87
C SER A 349 -5.77 13.62 6.77
N PHE A 350 -4.81 12.68 6.72
CA PHE A 350 -4.77 11.53 7.61
C PHE A 350 -4.68 11.91 9.09
N LEU A 351 -3.98 13.01 9.41
CA LEU A 351 -3.96 13.54 10.78
C LEU A 351 -5.33 14.05 11.23
N SER A 352 -6.17 14.54 10.32
CA SER A 352 -7.56 14.90 10.63
C SER A 352 -8.39 13.69 11.01
N TYR A 353 -8.19 12.55 10.35
CA TYR A 353 -8.78 11.27 10.74
C TYR A 353 -8.35 10.86 12.16
N THR A 354 -7.07 11.05 12.48
CA THR A 354 -6.50 10.72 13.78
C THR A 354 -6.68 11.81 14.83
N HIS A 355 -7.35 12.94 14.50
CA HIS A 355 -7.47 14.10 15.39
C HIS A 355 -8.09 13.76 16.75
N GLY A 356 -9.16 12.99 16.78
CA GLY A 356 -9.77 12.53 18.03
C GLY A 356 -8.77 11.82 18.94
N PHE A 357 -7.78 11.17 18.35
CA PHE A 357 -6.67 10.54 19.03
C PHE A 357 -5.67 11.57 19.58
N LEU A 358 -5.24 12.54 18.77
CA LEU A 358 -4.29 13.58 19.19
C LEU A 358 -4.92 14.61 20.14
N ALA A 359 -6.24 14.85 20.06
CA ALA A 359 -6.98 15.76 20.94
C ALA A 359 -7.10 15.28 22.39
N GLN A 360 -6.87 13.98 22.65
CA GLN A 360 -6.91 13.43 24.01
C GLN A 360 -5.68 13.82 24.86
N GLY A 361 -4.70 14.48 24.28
CA GLY A 361 -3.52 14.98 24.97
C GLY A 361 -2.25 14.81 24.12
N PRO A 362 -1.16 15.49 24.53
CA PRO A 362 0.11 15.42 23.82
C PRO A 362 0.86 14.09 24.01
N SER A 363 0.42 13.23 24.93
CA SER A 363 1.04 11.93 25.22
C SER A 363 0.01 10.88 25.64
N ARG A 364 0.39 9.62 25.50
CA ARG A 364 -0.38 8.44 25.90
C ARG A 364 0.50 7.42 26.60
N GLU A 365 -0.05 6.87 27.65
CA GLU A 365 0.51 5.70 28.34
C GLU A 365 0.10 4.40 27.60
N TRP A 366 0.95 3.39 27.70
CA TRP A 366 0.76 2.07 27.08
C TRP A 366 0.49 2.15 25.58
N TRP A 367 1.29 3.01 24.95
CA TRP A 367 1.18 3.27 23.53
C TRP A 367 2.58 3.37 22.88
N ASP A 368 2.79 2.68 21.76
CA ASP A 368 4.00 2.78 20.94
C ASP A 368 3.69 3.52 19.62
N ASN A 369 4.18 4.75 19.48
CA ASN A 369 4.08 5.52 18.25
C ASN A 369 5.22 5.22 17.27
N LEU A 370 5.99 4.16 17.52
CA LEU A 370 7.05 3.69 16.64
C LEU A 370 8.17 4.73 16.42
N SER A 371 8.49 5.54 17.43
CA SER A 371 9.68 6.40 17.43
C SER A 371 10.95 5.54 17.49
N THR A 372 11.92 5.77 16.60
CA THR A 372 13.03 4.83 16.39
C THR A 372 14.41 5.36 16.71
N ALA A 373 14.63 6.69 16.68
CA ALA A 373 15.95 7.28 16.91
C ALA A 373 16.24 7.45 18.41
N PRO A 374 17.14 6.64 19.02
CA PRO A 374 17.47 6.81 20.43
C PRO A 374 18.19 8.16 20.63
N VAL A 375 17.79 8.86 21.69
CA VAL A 375 18.49 10.06 22.14
C VAL A 375 19.86 9.64 22.71
N PRO A 376 20.94 10.44 22.56
CA PRO A 376 22.24 10.12 23.15
C PRO A 376 22.16 9.89 24.69
N ASN A 377 22.91 8.89 25.18
CA ASN A 377 22.81 8.42 26.56
C ASN A 377 23.24 9.45 27.62
N ASP A 378 24.02 10.46 27.25
CA ASP A 378 24.47 11.56 28.11
C ASP A 378 23.41 12.65 28.35
N ARG A 379 22.28 12.57 27.64
CA ARG A 379 21.18 13.52 27.75
C ARG A 379 20.21 13.16 28.87
N PRO A 380 19.59 14.17 29.52
CA PRO A 380 18.62 13.95 30.59
C PRO A 380 17.31 13.31 30.14
N ALA A 381 17.10 13.14 28.84
CA ALA A 381 15.90 12.56 28.22
C ALA A 381 15.53 11.18 28.76
N HIS A 382 16.52 10.41 29.21
CA HIS A 382 16.34 9.02 29.68
C HIS A 382 15.86 8.91 31.15
N ARG A 383 15.65 10.05 31.84
CA ARG A 383 15.25 10.02 33.26
C ARG A 383 13.78 9.58 33.45
N ASN A 384 12.89 10.06 32.60
CA ASN A 384 11.47 9.74 32.60
C ASN A 384 10.80 10.24 31.30
N ALA A 385 9.53 9.88 31.10
CA ALA A 385 8.74 10.29 29.94
C ALA A 385 8.65 11.81 29.76
N GLY A 386 8.48 12.56 30.85
CA GLY A 386 8.43 14.05 30.82
C GLY A 386 9.74 14.67 30.33
N SER A 387 10.90 14.11 30.75
CA SER A 387 12.21 14.55 30.29
C SER A 387 12.42 14.23 28.80
N CYS A 388 11.93 13.07 28.33
CA CYS A 388 11.95 12.69 26.93
C CYS A 388 11.13 13.65 26.05
N GLY A 389 9.93 13.99 26.48
CA GLY A 389 9.09 14.97 25.80
C GLY A 389 9.70 16.37 25.76
N SER A 390 10.33 16.80 26.87
CA SER A 390 11.00 18.12 26.93
C SER A 390 12.20 18.20 25.97
N GLU A 391 12.95 17.12 25.83
CA GLU A 391 14.08 17.05 24.90
C GLU A 391 13.56 17.07 23.44
N CYS A 392 12.46 16.36 23.13
CA CYS A 392 11.80 16.45 21.82
C CYS A 392 11.31 17.87 21.53
N ALA A 393 10.73 18.56 22.50
CA ALA A 393 10.26 19.93 22.32
C ALA A 393 11.41 20.90 22.00
N ALA A 394 12.61 20.69 22.56
CA ALA A 394 13.80 21.48 22.30
C ALA A 394 14.45 21.18 20.94
N ASP A 395 14.26 20.01 20.36
CA ASP A 395 14.80 19.62 19.06
C ASP A 395 13.82 20.04 17.94
N SER A 396 14.23 20.97 17.07
CA SER A 396 13.42 21.49 15.98
C SER A 396 12.95 20.42 14.98
N ASN A 397 13.66 19.30 14.88
CA ASN A 397 13.34 18.21 13.95
C ASN A 397 12.40 17.18 14.58
N CYS A 398 12.39 17.04 15.91
CA CYS A 398 11.56 16.08 16.59
C CYS A 398 10.07 16.43 16.46
N LEU A 399 9.26 15.51 15.95
CA LEU A 399 7.79 15.64 15.83
C LEU A 399 7.06 14.73 16.82
N GLN A 400 7.68 13.60 17.19
CA GLN A 400 7.15 12.66 18.16
C GLN A 400 8.26 11.97 18.95
N TRP A 401 7.90 11.42 20.09
CA TRP A 401 8.81 10.72 20.97
C TRP A 401 8.17 9.51 21.63
N SER A 402 8.98 8.55 22.05
CA SER A 402 8.54 7.47 22.93
C SER A 402 9.57 7.24 24.06
N TYR A 403 9.06 6.84 25.21
CA TYR A 403 9.85 6.47 26.36
C TYR A 403 9.44 5.10 26.85
N SER A 404 10.38 4.17 26.86
CA SER A 404 10.14 2.82 27.37
C SER A 404 11.44 2.21 27.89
N GLN A 405 11.35 1.43 28.97
CA GLN A 405 12.52 0.74 29.54
C GLN A 405 13.72 1.68 29.75
N THR A 406 13.49 2.88 30.26
CA THR A 406 14.49 3.92 30.48
C THR A 406 15.17 4.46 29.21
N VAL A 407 14.62 4.19 28.03
CA VAL A 407 15.14 4.71 26.74
C VAL A 407 14.18 5.70 26.13
N CYS A 408 14.66 6.92 25.90
CA CYS A 408 13.97 7.94 25.10
C CYS A 408 14.33 7.78 23.62
N ARG A 409 13.32 7.80 22.76
CA ARG A 409 13.45 7.78 21.29
C ARG A 409 12.69 8.93 20.68
N HIS A 410 13.26 9.54 19.66
CA HIS A 410 12.65 10.62 18.89
C HIS A 410 12.33 10.15 17.47
N ALA A 411 11.49 10.94 16.78
CA ALA A 411 11.29 10.82 15.33
C ALA A 411 10.96 12.18 14.71
N ASP A 412 11.41 12.39 13.48
CA ASP A 412 11.13 13.55 12.63
C ASP A 412 9.90 13.34 11.72
N TYR A 413 9.14 12.31 12.01
CA TYR A 413 7.89 11.94 11.38
C TYR A 413 6.79 11.73 12.43
N ILE A 414 5.56 11.55 11.95
CA ILE A 414 4.40 11.21 12.76
C ILE A 414 3.85 9.87 12.34
N LYS A 415 3.63 9.00 13.32
CA LYS A 415 2.89 7.75 13.19
C LYS A 415 1.83 7.67 14.28
N LEU A 416 0.71 7.00 13.93
CA LEU A 416 -0.32 6.68 14.91
C LEU A 416 0.20 5.67 15.94
N GLY A 417 0.84 4.62 15.46
CA GLY A 417 1.28 3.51 16.29
C GLY A 417 0.13 2.62 16.77
N ASP A 418 0.35 1.91 17.87
CA ASP A 418 -0.59 0.94 18.42
C ASP A 418 -0.50 0.88 19.95
N ALA A 419 -1.55 0.33 20.59
CA ALA A 419 -1.54 0.05 22.00
C ALA A 419 -0.51 -1.03 22.36
N VAL A 420 0.19 -0.85 23.46
CA VAL A 420 1.09 -1.86 24.03
C VAL A 420 0.33 -2.70 25.04
N ASP A 421 0.42 -4.03 24.91
CA ASP A 421 -0.18 -4.95 25.84
C ASP A 421 0.53 -4.84 27.22
N ARG A 422 -0.25 -4.54 28.27
CA ARG A 422 0.26 -4.37 29.65
C ARG A 422 0.82 -5.67 30.23
N GLU A 423 0.26 -6.81 29.82
CA GLU A 423 0.67 -8.12 30.35
C GLU A 423 1.93 -8.66 29.64
N ASN A 424 2.08 -8.36 28.35
CA ASN A 424 3.19 -8.87 27.51
C ASN A 424 4.19 -7.77 27.13
N GLY A 425 3.92 -6.49 27.42
CA GLY A 425 4.73 -5.33 27.00
C GLY A 425 6.02 -5.08 27.78
N GLY A 426 6.41 -6.00 28.67
CA GLY A 426 7.61 -5.89 29.48
C GLY A 426 7.39 -5.08 30.77
N GLN A 427 8.33 -5.24 31.72
CA GLN A 427 8.30 -4.47 32.97
C GLN A 427 8.70 -3.02 32.71
N GLY A 428 7.77 -2.06 32.91
CA GLY A 428 8.08 -0.64 32.89
C GLY A 428 7.05 0.23 32.21
N GLU A 429 7.22 1.54 32.37
CA GLU A 429 6.41 2.56 31.74
C GLU A 429 6.64 2.58 30.24
N PHE A 430 5.55 2.62 29.45
CA PHE A 430 5.61 2.87 28.02
C PHE A 430 4.74 4.09 27.70
N VAL A 431 5.37 5.19 27.29
CA VAL A 431 4.69 6.44 26.99
C VAL A 431 5.13 6.97 25.64
N SER A 432 4.19 7.32 24.81
CA SER A 432 4.44 8.01 23.54
C SER A 432 3.82 9.39 23.52
N GLY A 433 4.46 10.34 22.82
CA GLY A 433 3.95 11.70 22.71
C GLY A 433 4.24 12.33 21.34
N TRP A 434 3.51 13.42 21.06
CA TRP A 434 3.60 14.19 19.83
C TRP A 434 3.75 15.68 20.14
N ASP A 435 4.62 16.37 19.41
CA ASP A 435 4.74 17.83 19.54
C ASP A 435 3.61 18.54 18.77
N THR A 436 2.48 18.69 19.44
CA THR A 436 1.29 19.32 18.84
C THR A 436 1.52 20.80 18.48
N GLY A 437 2.48 21.48 19.12
CA GLY A 437 2.87 22.86 18.76
C GLY A 437 3.53 22.93 17.39
N LYS A 438 4.49 22.03 17.12
CA LYS A 438 5.13 21.94 15.81
C LYS A 438 4.14 21.47 14.74
N LEU A 439 3.24 20.54 15.05
CA LEU A 439 2.18 20.12 14.14
C LEU A 439 1.29 21.28 13.71
N ARG A 440 0.90 22.15 14.68
CA ARG A 440 0.13 23.35 14.38
C ARG A 440 0.89 24.31 13.46
N SER A 441 2.19 24.49 13.69
CA SER A 441 3.02 25.34 12.81
C SER A 441 3.13 24.81 11.38
N MET A 442 2.90 23.50 11.17
CA MET A 442 2.81 22.87 9.86
C MET A 442 1.42 23.01 9.21
N GLY A 443 0.45 23.60 9.91
CA GLY A 443 -0.92 23.82 9.44
C GLY A 443 -1.95 22.85 10.01
N PHE A 444 -1.58 22.00 10.96
CA PHE A 444 -2.53 21.07 11.59
C PHE A 444 -3.38 21.77 12.65
N GLY A 445 -4.71 21.72 12.49
CA GLY A 445 -5.64 22.16 13.56
C GLY A 445 -5.64 23.66 13.83
N VAL A 446 -5.41 24.51 12.83
CA VAL A 446 -5.55 25.97 12.95
C VAL A 446 -7.04 26.34 13.01
N GLU A 447 -7.46 27.17 13.97
CA GLU A 447 -8.82 27.69 14.05
C GLU A 447 -9.11 28.62 12.87
N GLY A 448 -10.24 28.40 12.17
CA GLY A 448 -10.73 29.32 11.15
C GLY A 448 -11.27 30.61 11.76
N GLU A 449 -11.41 31.67 10.94
CA GLU A 449 -11.83 33.02 11.35
C GLU A 449 -13.18 33.08 12.09
N ASN A 450 -13.99 32.01 12.06
CA ASN A 450 -15.33 31.97 12.67
C ASN A 450 -15.42 31.14 13.96
N GLY A 451 -14.29 30.79 14.60
CA GLY A 451 -14.30 29.99 15.85
C GLY A 451 -14.75 28.53 15.66
N GLN A 452 -15.09 28.12 14.44
CA GLN A 452 -15.20 26.72 14.07
C GLN A 452 -13.77 26.18 13.94
N ARG A 453 -13.49 25.09 14.64
CA ARG A 453 -12.24 24.36 14.45
C ARG A 453 -12.24 23.74 13.05
N GLU A 454 -12.01 24.59 12.07
CA GLU A 454 -11.69 24.14 10.74
C GLU A 454 -10.32 23.48 10.82
N PHE A 455 -10.31 22.15 10.69
CA PHE A 455 -9.06 21.44 10.47
C PHE A 455 -8.48 21.86 9.15
N TYR A 456 -7.70 22.95 9.21
CA TYR A 456 -6.94 23.39 8.06
C TYR A 456 -5.90 22.30 7.79
N GLU A 457 -6.10 21.52 6.73
CA GLU A 457 -5.21 20.44 6.34
C GLU A 457 -3.84 20.97 5.83
N GLY A 458 -3.52 22.24 6.05
CA GLY A 458 -2.23 22.85 5.74
C GLY A 458 -1.84 22.87 4.25
N CYS A 459 -2.64 22.25 3.38
CA CYS A 459 -2.35 22.11 1.95
C CYS A 459 -3.36 22.93 1.15
N ILE A 460 -2.92 24.04 0.56
CA ILE A 460 -3.73 24.82 -0.38
C ILE A 460 -3.92 24.02 -1.68
N GLU A 461 -2.86 23.35 -2.11
CA GLU A 461 -2.83 22.50 -3.31
C GLU A 461 -2.13 21.19 -2.99
N ALA A 462 -2.61 20.10 -3.61
CA ALA A 462 -1.93 18.82 -3.52
C ALA A 462 -0.64 18.79 -4.36
N THR A 463 0.36 18.12 -3.82
CA THR A 463 1.63 17.90 -4.48
C THR A 463 1.60 16.53 -5.18
N TRP A 464 1.20 16.49 -6.43
CA TRP A 464 1.19 15.26 -7.22
C TRP A 464 2.61 14.89 -7.64
N LEU A 465 2.98 13.65 -7.36
CA LEU A 465 4.17 13.05 -7.93
C LEU A 465 3.86 12.63 -9.38
N ILE A 466 4.80 12.89 -10.29
CA ILE A 466 4.68 12.37 -11.64
C ILE A 466 5.16 10.93 -11.63
N PRO A 467 4.43 10.01 -12.30
CA PRO A 467 4.89 8.64 -12.48
C PRO A 467 6.29 8.62 -13.10
N GLN A 468 7.22 7.89 -12.52
CA GLN A 468 8.58 7.72 -13.03
C GLN A 468 8.85 6.26 -13.31
N ALA A 469 9.47 5.97 -14.47
CA ALA A 469 9.92 4.63 -14.79
C ALA A 469 10.93 4.14 -13.73
N ALA A 470 10.61 3.00 -13.07
CA ALA A 470 11.41 2.38 -12.03
C ALA A 470 12.47 1.41 -12.61
#